data_f29a1bc0f411ed93d5ff35ef1feb8a52
#
_entry.id   f29a1bc0f411ed93d5ff35ef1feb8a52
#
_cell.length_a   1.000
_cell.length_b   1.000
_cell.length_c   1.000
_cell.angle_alpha   90.00
_cell.angle_beta   90.00
_cell.angle_gamma   90.00
#
_symmetry.space_group_name_H-M   'P 1'
#
loop_
_entity.id
_entity.type
_entity.pdbx_description
1 polymer ?
#
loop_
_entity_poly.entity_id
_entity_poly.type
_entity_poly.pdbx_seq_one_letter_code
_entity_poly.pdbx_strand_id
1 'polypeptide(L)'
;MVRESTGKEVTVPLFFHLESILKLPLRWALGRFSNGVPAFFAFNRTITNTQHGLLGETLMPIDTADIFGSDQVGIHLATVGNVLFHPLELPQNVLDTLETTLQLEMHAISIGGSNLIGALVAGNSRGMAVADIATESDIDMLTAFGDVVVMEGGVNTAGNLLLVNEQGAIASPSIPSDGLEIMADVMGVQVAATTIAGQDVVGSLGVTNDQGVLLHPDVAPEEVVLIESVLGVSPMVGTVAFGSPYVGAGVCANNNGAVAGTETTGPELNRLEDALGLI
;
A
#
# COMPACT_ATOMS: atom_id res chain seq x y z
N MET A 1 -29.08 1.87 -31.22
CA MET A 1 -29.86 3.11 -31.29
C MET A 1 -30.54 3.34 -29.94
N VAL A 2 -30.18 4.38 -29.25
CA VAL A 2 -30.78 4.76 -27.96
C VAL A 2 -31.41 6.13 -28.18
N ARG A 3 -32.68 6.28 -27.84
CA ARG A 3 -33.36 7.57 -27.88
C ARG A 3 -33.40 8.22 -26.51
N GLU A 4 -32.90 9.43 -26.39
CA GLU A 4 -33.15 10.30 -25.23
C GLU A 4 -34.53 10.94 -25.30
N SER A 5 -35.07 11.34 -24.14
CA SER A 5 -36.38 11.97 -23.97
C SER A 5 -36.55 13.31 -24.70
N THR A 6 -35.53 13.82 -25.35
CA THR A 6 -35.52 15.05 -26.16
C THR A 6 -35.69 14.83 -27.65
N GLY A 7 -35.85 13.57 -28.11
CA GLY A 7 -36.08 13.27 -29.54
C GLY A 7 -34.86 13.39 -30.43
N LYS A 8 -33.63 13.60 -29.90
CA LYS A 8 -32.41 13.57 -30.71
C LYS A 8 -31.82 12.17 -30.77
N GLU A 9 -31.55 11.69 -32.00
CA GLU A 9 -30.79 10.48 -32.22
C GLU A 9 -29.30 10.73 -31.96
N VAL A 10 -28.72 9.98 -31.02
CA VAL A 10 -27.28 9.97 -30.79
C VAL A 10 -26.74 8.66 -31.38
N THR A 11 -25.94 8.78 -32.42
CA THR A 11 -25.25 7.65 -33.02
C THR A 11 -23.94 7.44 -32.26
N VAL A 12 -23.88 6.39 -31.45
CA VAL A 12 -22.63 5.95 -30.83
C VAL A 12 -22.00 4.94 -31.81
N PRO A 13 -20.73 5.10 -32.19
CA PRO A 13 -20.08 4.13 -33.07
C PRO A 13 -19.91 2.79 -32.32
N LEU A 14 -20.65 1.77 -32.75
CA LEU A 14 -20.42 0.40 -32.30
C LEU A 14 -19.23 -0.18 -33.08
N PHE A 15 -18.05 -0.08 -32.50
CA PHE A 15 -16.92 -0.90 -32.91
C PHE A 15 -16.67 -1.96 -31.84
N PHE A 16 -17.51 -3.00 -31.85
CA PHE A 16 -17.16 -4.25 -31.19
C PHE A 16 -17.57 -5.41 -32.07
N HIS A 17 -16.61 -6.25 -32.45
CA HIS A 17 -16.86 -7.50 -33.15
C HIS A 17 -17.64 -8.44 -32.20
N LEU A 18 -18.74 -9.00 -32.64
CA LEU A 18 -19.64 -9.88 -31.88
C LEU A 18 -18.94 -11.10 -31.24
N GLU A 19 -17.82 -11.52 -31.78
CA GLU A 19 -17.06 -12.68 -31.30
C GLU A 19 -16.31 -12.43 -29.99
N SER A 20 -16.09 -11.17 -29.61
CA SER A 20 -15.41 -10.82 -28.36
C SER A 20 -16.33 -10.85 -27.14
N ILE A 21 -17.65 -10.84 -27.35
CA ILE A 21 -18.67 -10.75 -26.28
C ILE A 21 -18.94 -12.11 -25.63
N LEU A 22 -18.69 -13.20 -26.35
CA LEU A 22 -19.04 -14.57 -25.89
C LEU A 22 -18.03 -15.22 -24.93
N LYS A 23 -16.92 -14.54 -24.60
CA LYS A 23 -15.85 -15.12 -23.75
C LYS A 23 -15.63 -14.43 -22.42
N LEU A 24 -16.49 -13.47 -22.01
CA LEU A 24 -16.37 -12.78 -20.74
C LEU A 24 -17.44 -13.25 -19.75
N PRO A 25 -17.11 -13.51 -18.47
CA PRO A 25 -18.11 -13.70 -17.43
C PRO A 25 -18.75 -12.35 -17.14
N LEU A 26 -19.97 -12.16 -17.66
CA LEU A 26 -20.77 -10.97 -17.51
C LEU A 26 -21.39 -10.93 -16.09
N ARG A 27 -20.91 -10.08 -15.22
CA ARG A 27 -21.69 -9.56 -14.09
C ARG A 27 -22.40 -8.29 -14.55
N TRP A 28 -23.73 -8.36 -14.67
CA TRP A 28 -24.57 -7.22 -15.00
C TRP A 28 -25.01 -6.50 -13.74
N ALA A 29 -24.73 -5.21 -13.63
CA ALA A 29 -25.39 -4.37 -12.66
C ALA A 29 -26.51 -3.59 -13.35
N LEU A 30 -27.75 -3.80 -12.91
CA LEU A 30 -28.93 -3.06 -13.38
C LEU A 30 -29.05 -1.77 -12.58
N GLY A 31 -28.73 -0.64 -13.17
CA GLY A 31 -29.08 0.69 -12.66
C GLY A 31 -30.42 1.17 -13.27
N ARG A 32 -31.20 1.93 -12.51
CA ARG A 32 -32.42 2.59 -13.02
C ARG A 32 -32.23 4.09 -12.99
N PHE A 33 -32.54 4.75 -14.09
CA PHE A 33 -32.71 6.20 -14.10
C PHE A 33 -34.06 6.59 -13.45
N SER A 34 -34.19 7.84 -12.99
CA SER A 34 -35.37 8.36 -12.31
C SER A 34 -36.66 8.32 -13.14
N ASN A 35 -36.58 8.02 -14.42
CA ASN A 35 -37.71 7.87 -15.36
C ASN A 35 -38.09 6.40 -15.66
N GLY A 36 -37.51 5.43 -14.99
CA GLY A 36 -37.93 4.03 -15.07
C GLY A 36 -37.38 3.24 -16.28
N VAL A 37 -36.53 3.84 -17.11
CA VAL A 37 -35.92 3.13 -18.25
C VAL A 37 -34.68 2.35 -17.80
N PRO A 38 -34.52 1.07 -18.14
CA PRO A 38 -33.33 0.32 -17.78
C PRO A 38 -32.10 0.83 -18.56
N ALA A 39 -31.08 1.20 -17.83
CA ALA A 39 -29.78 1.56 -18.40
C ALA A 39 -28.79 0.40 -18.22
N PHE A 40 -28.14 0.02 -19.31
CA PHE A 40 -27.06 -0.95 -19.27
C PHE A 40 -25.73 -0.18 -19.16
N PHE A 41 -25.06 -0.31 -18.00
CA PHE A 41 -23.69 0.13 -17.86
C PHE A 41 -22.76 -1.05 -18.02
N ALA A 42 -21.88 -0.98 -18.94
CA ALA A 42 -20.75 -1.90 -19.05
C ALA A 42 -19.69 -1.50 -18.06
N PHE A 43 -19.25 -2.26 -17.24
CA PHE A 43 -18.28 -2.03 -16.36
C PHE A 43 -17.26 -2.87 -15.97
N ASN A 44 -16.31 -2.67 -15.58
CA ASN A 44 -15.03 -3.18 -15.13
C ASN A 44 -14.32 -4.14 -16.07
N ARG A 45 -13.38 -3.55 -16.75
CA ARG A 45 -12.29 -4.27 -17.35
C ARG A 45 -11.42 -4.83 -16.22
N THR A 46 -11.69 -6.08 -15.83
CA THR A 46 -10.59 -6.89 -15.38
C THR A 46 -9.79 -7.19 -16.65
N ILE A 47 -8.74 -6.45 -16.89
CA ILE A 47 -7.74 -6.82 -17.89
C ILE A 47 -7.03 -8.02 -17.30
N THR A 48 -7.57 -9.22 -17.53
CA THR A 48 -6.72 -10.40 -17.51
C THR A 48 -5.81 -10.24 -18.71
N ASN A 49 -4.57 -9.91 -18.43
CA ASN A 49 -3.50 -9.78 -19.39
C ASN A 49 -3.22 -11.17 -19.99
N THR A 50 -3.99 -11.54 -21.02
CA THR A 50 -3.84 -12.79 -21.74
C THR A 50 -3.61 -12.49 -23.21
N GLN A 51 -2.63 -11.64 -23.53
CA GLN A 51 -1.99 -11.58 -24.85
C GLN A 51 -0.68 -10.78 -24.83
N HIS A 52 0.30 -11.21 -24.05
CA HIS A 52 1.70 -11.08 -24.42
C HIS A 52 2.41 -12.40 -24.08
N GLY A 53 1.94 -13.44 -24.70
CA GLY A 53 2.68 -14.67 -24.75
C GLY A 53 3.63 -14.63 -25.92
N LEU A 54 4.89 -14.28 -25.71
CA LEU A 54 6.07 -14.77 -26.43
C LEU A 54 7.30 -13.99 -25.95
N LEU A 55 7.59 -14.13 -24.70
CA LEU A 55 8.84 -14.13 -23.96
C LEU A 55 8.36 -14.03 -22.51
N GLY A 56 8.49 -15.08 -21.70
CA GLY A 56 8.14 -15.01 -20.29
C GLY A 56 9.07 -14.01 -19.62
N GLU A 57 8.66 -12.77 -19.53
CA GLU A 57 9.17 -11.87 -18.52
C GLU A 57 8.73 -12.47 -17.19
N THR A 58 9.65 -13.14 -16.52
CA THR A 58 9.48 -13.49 -15.11
C THR A 58 9.31 -12.16 -14.40
N LEU A 59 8.09 -11.85 -13.96
CA LEU A 59 7.84 -10.69 -13.12
C LEU A 59 8.76 -10.85 -11.91
N MET A 60 9.73 -9.95 -11.78
CA MET A 60 10.61 -9.93 -10.61
C MET A 60 9.77 -9.39 -9.46
N PRO A 61 9.63 -10.13 -8.35
CA PRO A 61 8.82 -9.68 -7.22
C PRO A 61 9.47 -8.50 -6.48
N ILE A 62 10.72 -8.17 -6.82
CA ILE A 62 11.44 -7.02 -6.27
C ILE A 62 12.03 -6.19 -7.38
N ASP A 63 11.87 -4.88 -7.27
CA ASP A 63 12.51 -3.88 -8.12
C ASP A 63 13.04 -2.71 -7.28
N THR A 64 13.73 -1.79 -7.91
CA THR A 64 14.31 -0.62 -7.25
C THR A 64 13.85 0.68 -7.89
N ALA A 65 13.72 1.72 -7.08
CA ALA A 65 13.36 3.05 -7.54
C ALA A 65 14.12 4.14 -6.77
N ASP A 66 14.23 5.30 -7.40
CA ASP A 66 14.65 6.56 -6.77
C ASP A 66 13.44 7.49 -6.77
N ILE A 67 13.12 8.07 -5.61
CA ILE A 67 12.02 9.03 -5.48
C ILE A 67 12.61 10.38 -5.03
N PHE A 68 12.54 11.36 -5.90
CA PHE A 68 13.07 12.71 -5.69
C PHE A 68 14.58 12.74 -5.36
N GLY A 69 15.37 11.81 -5.90
CA GLY A 69 16.81 11.69 -5.62
C GLY A 69 17.12 11.01 -4.29
N SER A 70 16.16 10.23 -3.75
CA SER A 70 16.30 9.55 -2.47
C SER A 70 16.09 8.04 -2.60
N ASP A 71 16.97 7.27 -1.96
CA ASP A 71 16.84 5.83 -1.78
C ASP A 71 15.85 5.45 -0.67
N GLN A 72 15.31 6.42 0.05
CA GLN A 72 14.35 6.20 1.12
C GLN A 72 12.92 6.14 0.54
N VAL A 73 12.66 5.16 -0.33
CA VAL A 73 11.36 5.08 -1.06
C VAL A 73 10.18 4.86 -0.12
N GLY A 74 10.38 4.13 0.99
CA GLY A 74 9.35 3.85 1.97
C GLY A 74 8.82 5.09 2.71
N ILE A 75 9.58 6.20 2.77
CA ILE A 75 9.05 7.43 3.37
C ILE A 75 8.05 8.16 2.45
N HIS A 76 8.08 7.85 1.14
CA HIS A 76 7.22 8.47 0.14
C HIS A 76 6.01 7.63 -0.23
N LEU A 77 6.03 6.32 0.05
CA LEU A 77 5.04 5.36 -0.40
C LEU A 77 4.37 4.67 0.80
N ALA A 78 3.05 4.57 0.79
CA ALA A 78 2.30 3.84 1.80
C ALA A 78 1.39 2.78 1.16
N THR A 79 1.57 1.52 1.52
CA THR A 79 0.64 0.45 1.18
C THR A 79 -0.41 0.31 2.29
N VAL A 80 -1.69 0.37 1.93
CA VAL A 80 -2.81 0.19 2.84
C VAL A 80 -3.81 -0.77 2.19
N GLY A 81 -3.85 -2.00 2.68
CA GLY A 81 -4.63 -3.06 2.03
C GLY A 81 -4.23 -3.25 0.56
N ASN A 82 -5.18 -3.04 -0.36
CA ASN A 82 -4.96 -3.17 -1.81
C ASN A 82 -4.64 -1.85 -2.51
N VAL A 83 -4.26 -0.82 -1.76
CA VAL A 83 -4.02 0.51 -2.29
C VAL A 83 -2.57 0.93 -2.03
N LEU A 84 -1.97 1.58 -3.03
CA LEU A 84 -0.70 2.28 -2.90
C LEU A 84 -0.96 3.79 -2.96
N PHE A 85 -0.68 4.48 -1.88
CA PHE A 85 -0.60 5.94 -1.87
C PHE A 85 0.80 6.41 -2.21
N HIS A 86 0.89 7.36 -3.14
CA HIS A 86 2.17 7.90 -3.63
C HIS A 86 2.10 9.42 -3.87
N PRO A 87 3.24 10.13 -3.94
CA PRO A 87 3.28 11.56 -4.24
C PRO A 87 2.60 11.93 -5.57
N LEU A 88 2.04 13.14 -5.64
CA LEU A 88 1.35 13.67 -6.83
C LEU A 88 2.24 13.69 -8.09
N GLU A 89 3.54 13.96 -7.92
CA GLU A 89 4.47 14.18 -9.03
C GLU A 89 5.58 13.12 -9.02
N LEU A 90 5.28 11.92 -9.53
CA LEU A 90 6.30 10.90 -9.78
C LEU A 90 6.60 10.78 -11.29
N PRO A 91 7.86 10.53 -11.67
CA PRO A 91 8.21 10.21 -13.06
C PRO A 91 7.51 8.95 -13.55
N GLN A 92 7.14 8.89 -14.84
CA GLN A 92 6.39 7.76 -15.41
C GLN A 92 7.11 6.42 -15.23
N ASN A 93 8.42 6.38 -15.38
CA ASN A 93 9.20 5.16 -15.17
C ASN A 93 9.12 4.64 -13.73
N VAL A 94 9.00 5.53 -12.73
CA VAL A 94 8.79 5.12 -11.32
C VAL A 94 7.38 4.56 -11.16
N LEU A 95 6.37 5.23 -11.72
CA LEU A 95 4.98 4.74 -11.70
C LEU A 95 4.87 3.36 -12.36
N ASP A 96 5.51 3.14 -13.51
CA ASP A 96 5.53 1.85 -14.21
C ASP A 96 6.18 0.75 -13.35
N THR A 97 7.29 1.06 -12.65
CA THR A 97 7.92 0.13 -11.70
C THR A 97 6.98 -0.21 -10.54
N LEU A 98 6.35 0.80 -9.92
CA LEU A 98 5.42 0.57 -8.80
C LEU A 98 4.22 -0.28 -9.23
N GLU A 99 3.60 0.03 -10.37
CA GLU A 99 2.46 -0.72 -10.92
C GLU A 99 2.82 -2.17 -11.21
N THR A 100 3.96 -2.41 -11.86
CA THR A 100 4.39 -3.75 -12.27
C THR A 100 4.76 -4.62 -11.07
N THR A 101 5.48 -4.03 -10.09
CA THR A 101 6.02 -4.78 -8.95
C THR A 101 4.97 -4.99 -7.86
N LEU A 102 4.26 -3.94 -7.46
CA LEU A 102 3.32 -4.01 -6.33
C LEU A 102 1.92 -4.47 -6.74
N GLN A 103 1.51 -4.25 -7.99
CA GLN A 103 0.21 -4.67 -8.54
C GLN A 103 -1.00 -4.21 -7.69
N LEU A 104 -0.92 -2.99 -7.16
CA LEU A 104 -1.95 -2.36 -6.34
C LEU A 104 -2.71 -1.28 -7.12
N GLU A 105 -3.88 -0.90 -6.62
CA GLU A 105 -4.55 0.32 -7.05
C GLU A 105 -3.75 1.53 -6.56
N MET A 106 -3.32 2.40 -7.50
CA MET A 106 -2.41 3.51 -7.20
C MET A 106 -3.17 4.83 -7.09
N HIS A 107 -2.91 5.56 -6.00
CA HIS A 107 -3.54 6.87 -5.75
C HIS A 107 -2.49 7.93 -5.44
N ALA A 108 -2.45 8.96 -6.28
CA ALA A 108 -1.59 10.12 -6.10
C ALA A 108 -2.20 11.08 -5.08
N ILE A 109 -1.51 11.31 -3.95
CA ILE A 109 -1.99 12.15 -2.85
C ILE A 109 -0.89 13.04 -2.28
N SER A 110 -1.29 13.98 -1.43
CA SER A 110 -0.42 14.66 -0.46
C SER A 110 -1.12 14.67 0.90
N ILE A 111 -0.39 14.71 1.99
CA ILE A 111 -0.92 14.82 3.34
C ILE A 111 -0.43 16.13 3.95
N GLY A 112 -1.35 17.08 4.20
CA GLY A 112 -0.98 18.42 4.64
C GLY A 112 -0.05 19.14 3.66
N GLY A 113 -0.13 18.78 2.35
CA GLY A 113 0.77 19.30 1.32
C GLY A 113 2.16 18.64 1.29
N SER A 114 2.42 17.61 2.10
CA SER A 114 3.68 16.86 2.13
C SER A 114 3.66 15.68 1.15
N ASN A 115 4.83 15.38 0.57
CA ASN A 115 5.09 14.21 -0.28
C ASN A 115 5.65 13.02 0.51
N LEU A 116 5.72 13.09 1.84
CA LEU A 116 6.25 12.02 2.71
C LEU A 116 5.13 11.07 3.14
N ILE A 117 4.38 10.53 2.18
CA ILE A 117 3.16 9.78 2.43
C ILE A 117 3.41 8.58 3.34
N GLY A 118 4.47 7.81 3.05
CA GLY A 118 4.82 6.62 3.84
C GLY A 118 5.28 6.92 5.27
N ALA A 119 5.79 8.13 5.54
CA ALA A 119 6.07 8.55 6.90
C ALA A 119 4.82 9.02 7.66
N LEU A 120 3.77 9.44 6.94
CA LEU A 120 2.59 10.11 7.50
C LEU A 120 1.35 9.21 7.59
N VAL A 121 1.33 8.08 6.88
CA VAL A 121 0.20 7.15 6.83
C VAL A 121 0.68 5.73 7.10
N ALA A 122 -0.06 4.98 7.93
CA ALA A 122 0.11 3.54 8.11
C ALA A 122 -1.23 2.88 8.41
N GLY A 123 -1.45 1.68 7.87
CA GLY A 123 -2.71 0.96 8.09
C GLY A 123 -2.80 -0.35 7.33
N ASN A 124 -3.98 -0.94 7.36
CA ASN A 124 -4.34 -2.17 6.66
C ASN A 124 -5.65 -1.98 5.87
N SER A 125 -6.23 -3.05 5.34
CA SER A 125 -7.45 -3.00 4.53
C SER A 125 -8.71 -2.50 5.27
N ARG A 126 -8.69 -2.39 6.61
CA ARG A 126 -9.83 -1.96 7.43
C ARG A 126 -9.76 -0.50 7.80
N GLY A 127 -8.55 -0.01 8.09
CA GLY A 127 -8.36 1.38 8.46
C GLY A 127 -6.90 1.77 8.62
N MET A 128 -6.69 3.05 8.83
CA MET A 128 -5.36 3.64 8.87
C MET A 128 -5.24 4.77 9.89
N ALA A 129 -4.02 4.98 10.34
CA ALA A 129 -3.62 6.16 11.09
C ALA A 129 -2.96 7.17 10.14
N VAL A 130 -3.25 8.45 10.35
CA VAL A 130 -2.67 9.57 9.61
C VAL A 130 -2.12 10.62 10.57
N ALA A 131 -1.06 11.29 10.16
CA ALA A 131 -0.44 12.40 10.89
C ALA A 131 -1.40 13.59 11.09
N ASP A 132 -1.25 14.34 12.17
CA ASP A 132 -2.08 15.50 12.54
C ASP A 132 -1.95 16.71 11.59
N ILE A 133 -0.97 16.69 10.68
CA ILE A 133 -0.86 17.69 9.60
C ILE A 133 -1.88 17.48 8.48
N ALA A 134 -2.60 16.34 8.47
CA ALA A 134 -3.63 16.05 7.49
C ALA A 134 -4.76 17.10 7.59
N THR A 135 -5.18 17.63 6.45
CA THR A 135 -6.32 18.53 6.36
C THR A 135 -7.64 17.74 6.39
N GLU A 136 -8.76 18.40 6.67
CA GLU A 136 -10.09 17.79 6.57
C GLU A 136 -10.31 17.14 5.19
N SER A 137 -9.84 17.77 4.11
CA SER A 137 -9.93 17.24 2.75
C SER A 137 -9.09 15.99 2.55
N ASP A 138 -7.91 15.90 3.18
CA ASP A 138 -7.06 14.70 3.13
C ASP A 138 -7.74 13.54 3.87
N ILE A 139 -8.32 13.80 5.03
CA ILE A 139 -9.06 12.82 5.83
C ILE A 139 -10.29 12.33 5.06
N ASP A 140 -11.09 13.23 4.49
CA ASP A 140 -12.27 12.88 3.68
C ASP A 140 -11.90 11.98 2.49
N MET A 141 -10.76 12.25 1.85
CA MET A 141 -10.25 11.43 0.76
C MET A 141 -9.82 10.04 1.26
N LEU A 142 -9.08 9.96 2.37
CA LEU A 142 -8.60 8.70 2.94
C LEU A 142 -9.73 7.81 3.44
N THR A 143 -10.85 8.38 3.92
CA THR A 143 -12.04 7.62 4.37
C THR A 143 -12.72 6.82 3.26
N ALA A 144 -12.41 7.10 1.99
CA ALA A 144 -12.86 6.26 0.87
C ALA A 144 -12.21 4.86 0.86
N PHE A 145 -11.10 4.68 1.58
CA PHE A 145 -10.30 3.47 1.58
C PHE A 145 -10.33 2.69 2.91
N GLY A 146 -10.97 3.23 3.95
CA GLY A 146 -11.11 2.60 5.27
C GLY A 146 -11.35 3.62 6.37
N ASP A 147 -11.50 3.14 7.59
CA ASP A 147 -11.62 4.01 8.75
C ASP A 147 -10.31 4.76 9.00
N VAL A 148 -10.39 6.03 9.42
CA VAL A 148 -9.21 6.88 9.61
C VAL A 148 -9.14 7.39 11.05
N VAL A 149 -7.99 7.23 11.69
CA VAL A 149 -7.66 7.88 12.96
C VAL A 149 -6.54 8.91 12.76
N VAL A 150 -6.74 10.12 13.27
CA VAL A 150 -5.71 11.16 13.26
C VAL A 150 -4.87 11.04 14.52
N MET A 151 -3.54 11.00 14.35
CA MET A 151 -2.61 10.95 15.49
C MET A 151 -2.44 12.34 16.07
N GLU A 152 -2.83 12.53 17.32
CA GLU A 152 -2.70 13.79 18.04
C GLU A 152 -1.58 13.74 19.08
N GLY A 153 -1.13 14.90 19.55
CA GLY A 153 -0.27 14.97 20.74
C GLY A 153 1.23 15.03 20.52
N GLY A 154 1.70 15.49 19.34
CA GLY A 154 3.13 15.79 19.11
C GLY A 154 3.99 14.59 18.68
N VAL A 155 3.43 13.40 18.61
CA VAL A 155 4.03 12.19 18.04
C VAL A 155 3.15 11.79 16.85
N ASN A 156 3.45 12.31 15.68
CA ASN A 156 2.46 12.43 14.62
C ASN A 156 2.88 11.87 13.26
N THR A 157 3.94 11.08 13.18
CA THR A 157 4.39 10.44 11.94
C THR A 157 3.95 8.98 11.90
N ALA A 158 2.68 8.74 11.57
CA ALA A 158 2.05 7.41 11.66
C ALA A 158 2.92 6.28 11.07
N GLY A 159 3.44 6.47 9.86
CA GLY A 159 4.24 5.45 9.19
C GLY A 159 5.60 5.19 9.83
N ASN A 160 6.19 6.17 10.54
CA ASN A 160 7.43 5.92 11.27
C ASN A 160 7.19 5.18 12.59
N LEU A 161 5.98 5.28 13.14
CA LEU A 161 5.64 4.83 14.49
C LEU A 161 4.83 3.54 14.52
N LEU A 162 4.39 3.07 13.35
CA LEU A 162 3.56 1.89 13.20
C LEU A 162 4.15 0.96 12.14
N LEU A 163 4.20 -0.34 12.46
CA LEU A 163 4.52 -1.42 11.54
C LEU A 163 3.29 -2.34 11.48
N VAL A 164 2.58 -2.36 10.36
CA VAL A 164 1.23 -2.92 10.25
C VAL A 164 1.12 -3.92 9.11
N ASN A 165 0.41 -5.03 9.34
CA ASN A 165 -0.09 -5.93 8.30
C ASN A 165 -1.58 -6.26 8.55
N GLU A 166 -2.15 -7.21 7.82
CA GLU A 166 -3.56 -7.59 7.99
C GLU A 166 -3.85 -8.39 9.28
N GLN A 167 -2.82 -8.83 10.00
CA GLN A 167 -2.93 -9.69 11.18
C GLN A 167 -2.69 -8.94 12.48
N GLY A 168 -1.85 -7.89 12.47
CA GLY A 168 -1.46 -7.16 13.66
C GLY A 168 -0.73 -5.85 13.38
N ALA A 169 -0.47 -5.11 14.43
CA ALA A 169 0.33 -3.88 14.37
C ALA A 169 1.29 -3.77 15.55
N ILE A 170 2.53 -3.40 15.24
CA ILE A 170 3.53 -2.98 16.24
C ILE A 170 3.54 -1.45 16.25
N ALA A 171 3.45 -0.89 17.44
CA ALA A 171 3.39 0.54 17.64
C ALA A 171 4.56 1.04 18.51
N SER A 172 4.93 2.28 18.27
CA SER A 172 5.90 3.00 19.13
C SER A 172 5.42 3.06 20.59
N PRO A 173 6.30 2.85 21.59
CA PRO A 173 5.96 3.05 23.00
C PRO A 173 5.63 4.52 23.35
N SER A 174 5.94 5.46 22.45
CA SER A 174 5.59 6.88 22.64
C SER A 174 4.11 7.17 22.40
N ILE A 175 3.35 6.24 21.81
CA ILE A 175 1.90 6.38 21.62
C ILE A 175 1.19 6.02 22.94
N PRO A 176 0.31 6.89 23.46
CA PRO A 176 -0.46 6.61 24.67
C PRO A 176 -1.37 5.38 24.54
N SER A 177 -1.69 4.73 25.66
CA SER A 177 -2.48 3.50 25.68
C SER A 177 -3.89 3.64 25.08
N ASP A 178 -4.53 4.78 25.29
CA ASP A 178 -5.84 5.09 24.66
C ASP A 178 -5.73 5.25 23.15
N GLY A 179 -4.63 5.81 22.65
CA GLY A 179 -4.32 5.86 21.23
C GLY A 179 -4.14 4.45 20.63
N LEU A 180 -3.46 3.53 21.36
CA LEU A 180 -3.31 2.13 20.91
C LEU A 180 -4.65 1.40 20.82
N GLU A 181 -5.56 1.63 21.78
CA GLU A 181 -6.91 1.05 21.76
C GLU A 181 -7.72 1.54 20.58
N ILE A 182 -7.68 2.86 20.27
CA ILE A 182 -8.35 3.44 19.11
C ILE A 182 -7.79 2.86 17.81
N MET A 183 -6.46 2.72 17.70
CA MET A 183 -5.82 2.12 16.51
C MET A 183 -6.22 0.65 16.35
N ALA A 184 -6.32 -0.11 17.44
CA ALA A 184 -6.77 -1.49 17.40
C ALA A 184 -8.22 -1.62 16.89
N ASP A 185 -9.10 -0.71 17.28
CA ASP A 185 -10.48 -0.66 16.81
C ASP A 185 -10.56 -0.28 15.32
N VAL A 186 -9.82 0.78 14.91
CA VAL A 186 -9.81 1.26 13.52
C VAL A 186 -9.22 0.25 12.56
N MET A 187 -8.09 -0.35 12.91
CA MET A 187 -7.42 -1.37 12.07
C MET A 187 -7.99 -2.77 12.26
N GLY A 188 -8.82 -2.98 13.29
CA GLY A 188 -9.45 -4.28 13.60
C GLY A 188 -8.45 -5.39 13.89
N VAL A 189 -7.29 -5.08 14.46
CA VAL A 189 -6.19 -6.01 14.78
C VAL A 189 -5.64 -5.76 16.18
N GLN A 190 -4.89 -6.72 16.70
CA GLN A 190 -4.12 -6.50 17.90
C GLN A 190 -3.02 -5.46 17.63
N VAL A 191 -2.92 -4.46 18.53
CA VAL A 191 -1.83 -3.48 18.54
C VAL A 191 -1.00 -3.68 19.80
N ALA A 192 0.31 -3.82 19.64
CA ALA A 192 1.24 -3.93 20.77
C ALA A 192 2.37 -2.90 20.67
N ALA A 193 2.67 -2.23 21.77
CA ALA A 193 3.75 -1.27 21.82
C ALA A 193 5.08 -1.95 22.19
N THR A 194 6.10 -1.71 21.37
CA THR A 194 7.49 -2.09 21.66
C THR A 194 8.45 -1.23 20.84
N THR A 195 9.73 -1.33 21.15
CA THR A 195 10.81 -0.78 20.33
C THR A 195 11.27 -1.79 19.27
N ILE A 196 12.07 -1.35 18.30
CA ILE A 196 12.91 -2.20 17.46
C ILE A 196 14.35 -1.71 17.60
N ALA A 197 15.25 -2.60 18.00
CA ALA A 197 16.64 -2.28 18.34
C ALA A 197 16.72 -1.15 19.39
N GLY A 198 15.79 -1.13 20.37
CA GLY A 198 15.70 -0.11 21.41
C GLY A 198 15.26 1.27 20.93
N GLN A 199 14.74 1.41 19.69
CA GLN A 199 14.31 2.67 19.12
C GLN A 199 12.80 2.71 18.94
N ASP A 200 12.20 3.90 19.11
CA ASP A 200 10.74 4.12 19.10
C ASP A 200 10.14 4.21 17.69
N VAL A 201 10.96 4.33 16.64
CA VAL A 201 10.51 4.54 15.24
C VAL A 201 10.32 3.20 14.51
N VAL A 202 9.48 2.35 15.06
CA VAL A 202 9.30 0.96 14.65
C VAL A 202 8.95 0.77 13.17
N GLY A 203 8.14 1.66 12.60
CA GLY A 203 7.78 1.62 11.20
C GLY A 203 8.93 1.95 10.25
N SER A 204 9.90 2.77 10.68
CA SER A 204 11.12 3.04 9.91
C SER A 204 12.12 1.87 9.97
N LEU A 205 12.05 1.03 11.01
CA LEU A 205 13.02 -0.03 11.32
C LEU A 205 12.54 -1.43 10.93
N GLY A 206 11.32 -1.54 10.42
CA GLY A 206 10.74 -2.78 9.92
C GLY A 206 9.92 -2.56 8.66
N VAL A 207 9.87 -3.57 7.79
CA VAL A 207 8.94 -3.67 6.67
C VAL A 207 8.28 -5.04 6.68
N THR A 208 6.96 -5.10 6.52
CA THR A 208 6.17 -6.32 6.63
C THR A 208 5.12 -6.42 5.52
N ASN A 209 4.74 -7.65 5.24
CA ASN A 209 3.52 -8.04 4.55
C ASN A 209 2.83 -9.16 5.37
N ASP A 210 1.88 -9.89 4.78
CA ASP A 210 1.19 -10.99 5.49
C ASP A 210 1.95 -12.33 5.43
N GLN A 211 3.16 -12.36 4.86
CA GLN A 211 3.97 -13.56 4.67
C GLN A 211 5.27 -13.50 5.48
N GLY A 212 5.76 -12.29 5.80
CA GLY A 212 7.00 -12.12 6.53
C GLY A 212 7.29 -10.69 6.96
N VAL A 213 8.40 -10.53 7.69
CA VAL A 213 8.87 -9.21 8.14
C VAL A 213 10.39 -9.14 8.14
N LEU A 214 10.94 -8.06 7.56
CA LEU A 214 12.36 -7.70 7.67
C LEU A 214 12.53 -6.62 8.71
N LEU A 215 13.42 -6.85 9.68
CA LEU A 215 13.68 -5.97 10.82
C LEU A 215 15.12 -5.46 10.82
N HIS A 216 15.33 -4.38 11.56
CA HIS A 216 16.66 -3.86 11.90
C HIS A 216 17.60 -4.96 12.39
N PRO A 217 18.90 -4.98 11.98
CA PRO A 217 19.83 -6.06 12.34
C PRO A 217 20.05 -6.26 13.84
N ASP A 218 19.97 -5.18 14.62
CA ASP A 218 20.22 -5.19 16.08
C ASP A 218 18.94 -5.34 16.91
N VAL A 219 17.83 -5.81 16.32
CA VAL A 219 16.59 -6.09 17.04
C VAL A 219 16.85 -7.12 18.15
N ALA A 220 16.36 -6.85 19.37
CA ALA A 220 16.56 -7.74 20.50
C ALA A 220 15.69 -9.01 20.41
N PRO A 221 16.14 -10.15 20.94
CA PRO A 221 15.37 -11.41 20.88
C PRO A 221 13.96 -11.30 21.48
N GLU A 222 13.79 -10.53 22.54
CA GLU A 222 12.48 -10.29 23.17
C GLU A 222 11.55 -9.44 22.29
N GLU A 223 12.10 -8.46 21.53
CA GLU A 223 11.35 -7.68 20.56
C GLU A 223 10.89 -8.59 19.40
N VAL A 224 11.78 -9.46 18.90
CA VAL A 224 11.47 -10.43 17.84
C VAL A 224 10.30 -11.33 18.22
N VAL A 225 10.31 -11.90 19.44
CA VAL A 225 9.23 -12.79 19.93
C VAL A 225 7.88 -12.05 19.99
N LEU A 226 7.87 -10.82 20.45
CA LEU A 226 6.64 -10.03 20.50
C LEU A 226 6.14 -9.69 19.08
N ILE A 227 7.03 -9.22 18.20
CA ILE A 227 6.72 -8.86 16.81
C ILE A 227 6.15 -10.06 16.06
N GLU A 228 6.79 -11.23 16.15
CA GLU A 228 6.30 -12.47 15.55
C GLU A 228 4.90 -12.84 16.06
N SER A 229 4.67 -12.73 17.37
CA SER A 229 3.38 -13.10 17.98
C SER A 229 2.23 -12.17 17.56
N VAL A 230 2.52 -10.88 17.32
CA VAL A 230 1.53 -9.86 16.96
C VAL A 230 1.26 -9.82 15.46
N LEU A 231 2.33 -9.79 14.66
CA LEU A 231 2.21 -9.74 13.19
C LEU A 231 1.86 -11.10 12.57
N GLY A 232 2.00 -12.20 13.32
CA GLY A 232 1.70 -13.56 12.86
C GLY A 232 2.60 -14.07 11.74
N VAL A 233 3.77 -13.47 11.53
CA VAL A 233 4.73 -13.79 10.46
C VAL A 233 6.14 -13.96 11.02
N SER A 234 6.97 -14.74 10.32
CA SER A 234 8.35 -15.03 10.77
C SER A 234 9.28 -13.85 10.52
N PRO A 235 9.98 -13.34 11.56
CA PRO A 235 10.92 -12.25 11.43
C PRO A 235 12.28 -12.69 10.87
N MET A 236 12.81 -11.86 9.97
CA MET A 236 14.21 -11.93 9.55
C MET A 236 14.86 -10.54 9.76
N VAL A 237 16.19 -10.51 9.81
CA VAL A 237 16.93 -9.26 9.97
C VAL A 237 17.76 -8.97 8.72
N GLY A 238 17.95 -7.70 8.39
CA GLY A 238 18.73 -7.27 7.24
C GLY A 238 18.87 -5.77 7.14
N THR A 239 19.51 -5.33 6.06
CA THR A 239 19.74 -3.94 5.69
C THR A 239 19.24 -3.68 4.27
N VAL A 240 19.16 -2.42 3.88
CA VAL A 240 18.86 -1.93 2.54
C VAL A 240 19.77 -0.74 2.22
N ALA A 241 19.75 -0.22 0.99
CA ALA A 241 20.49 0.97 0.60
C ALA A 241 21.96 0.97 1.10
N PHE A 242 22.69 -0.10 0.74
CA PHE A 242 24.11 -0.29 1.04
C PHE A 242 24.43 -0.30 2.56
N GLY A 243 23.64 -1.05 3.34
CA GLY A 243 23.88 -1.27 4.78
C GLY A 243 23.06 -0.39 5.70
N SER A 244 22.06 0.33 5.21
CA SER A 244 21.13 1.08 6.03
C SER A 244 20.25 0.15 6.85
N PRO A 245 20.16 0.31 8.17
CA PRO A 245 19.30 -0.51 9.01
C PRO A 245 17.84 0.00 9.06
N TYR A 246 17.55 1.14 8.44
CA TYR A 246 16.20 1.73 8.36
C TYR A 246 15.41 1.09 7.22
N VAL A 247 15.12 -0.21 7.38
CA VAL A 247 14.56 -1.02 6.29
C VAL A 247 13.16 -0.56 5.88
N GLY A 248 12.32 -0.11 6.81
CA GLY A 248 11.00 0.42 6.49
C GLY A 248 11.03 1.78 5.78
N ALA A 249 12.02 2.62 6.09
CA ALA A 249 12.21 3.86 5.37
C ALA A 249 12.69 3.63 3.92
N GLY A 250 13.48 2.57 3.70
CA GLY A 250 14.08 2.26 2.40
C GLY A 250 13.23 1.37 1.49
N VAL A 251 12.09 0.82 1.95
CA VAL A 251 11.30 -0.18 1.20
C VAL A 251 9.81 0.09 1.33
N CYS A 252 9.09 -0.10 0.22
CA CYS A 252 7.64 -0.23 0.18
C CYS A 252 7.30 -1.64 -0.31
N ALA A 253 6.45 -2.38 0.41
CA ALA A 253 6.15 -3.77 0.11
C ALA A 253 4.68 -4.13 0.33
N ASN A 254 4.25 -5.22 -0.34
CA ASN A 254 2.99 -5.91 -0.11
C ASN A 254 3.16 -7.42 -0.35
N ASN A 255 2.06 -8.17 -0.48
CA ASN A 255 2.12 -9.61 -0.72
C ASN A 255 2.54 -10.01 -2.16
N ASN A 256 2.54 -9.06 -3.10
CA ASN A 256 2.89 -9.31 -4.50
C ASN A 256 4.35 -8.99 -4.80
N GLY A 257 4.94 -8.01 -4.09
CA GLY A 257 6.29 -7.55 -4.35
C GLY A 257 6.78 -6.47 -3.41
N ALA A 258 8.02 -6.03 -3.66
CA ALA A 258 8.64 -4.94 -2.93
C ALA A 258 9.45 -4.02 -3.86
N VAL A 259 9.43 -2.73 -3.57
CA VAL A 259 10.27 -1.73 -4.22
C VAL A 259 11.21 -1.14 -3.18
N ALA A 260 12.52 -1.22 -3.43
CA ALA A 260 13.59 -0.72 -2.58
C ALA A 260 14.30 0.48 -3.22
N GLY A 261 15.10 1.20 -2.46
CA GLY A 261 15.98 2.25 -3.01
C GLY A 261 17.04 1.70 -3.95
N THR A 262 17.46 2.48 -4.96
CA THR A 262 18.40 2.06 -6.02
C THR A 262 19.80 1.65 -5.52
N GLU A 263 20.22 2.15 -4.34
CA GLU A 263 21.49 1.77 -3.71
C GLU A 263 21.40 0.42 -2.96
N THR A 264 20.23 -0.24 -2.94
CA THR A 264 20.06 -1.56 -2.31
C THR A 264 20.80 -2.62 -3.12
N THR A 265 21.73 -3.31 -2.48
CA THR A 265 22.60 -4.28 -3.14
C THR A 265 21.89 -5.60 -3.44
N GLY A 266 22.40 -6.39 -4.39
CA GLY A 266 21.84 -7.69 -4.72
C GLY A 266 21.67 -8.64 -3.53
N PRO A 267 22.65 -8.79 -2.61
CA PRO A 267 22.46 -9.59 -1.39
C PRO A 267 21.36 -9.05 -0.45
N GLU A 268 21.20 -7.73 -0.36
CA GLU A 268 20.11 -7.11 0.42
C GLU A 268 18.75 -7.36 -0.22
N LEU A 269 18.64 -7.27 -1.56
CA LEU A 269 17.42 -7.61 -2.30
C LEU A 269 17.02 -9.07 -2.08
N ASN A 270 17.96 -10.00 -2.19
CA ASN A 270 17.69 -11.41 -1.90
C ASN A 270 17.22 -11.63 -0.46
N ARG A 271 17.82 -10.90 0.49
CA ARG A 271 17.42 -11.00 1.90
C ARG A 271 16.01 -10.46 2.13
N LEU A 272 15.65 -9.38 1.44
CA LEU A 272 14.32 -8.80 1.47
C LEU A 272 13.27 -9.74 0.86
N GLU A 273 13.60 -10.39 -0.27
CA GLU A 273 12.77 -11.38 -0.95
C GLU A 273 12.48 -12.59 -0.04
N ASP A 274 13.52 -13.15 0.58
CA ASP A 274 13.39 -14.24 1.57
C ASP A 274 12.52 -13.83 2.76
N ALA A 275 12.78 -12.63 3.32
CA ALA A 275 12.13 -12.15 4.53
C ALA A 275 10.64 -11.87 4.34
N LEU A 276 10.24 -11.45 3.15
CA LEU A 276 8.84 -11.13 2.82
C LEU A 276 8.11 -12.29 2.11
N GLY A 277 8.77 -13.45 1.92
CA GLY A 277 8.17 -14.63 1.32
C GLY A 277 7.73 -14.40 -0.13
N LEU A 278 8.50 -13.63 -0.90
CA LEU A 278 8.17 -13.26 -2.28
C LEU A 278 8.66 -14.26 -3.33
N ILE A 279 9.26 -15.37 -2.90
CA ILE A 279 9.81 -16.43 -3.76
C ILE A 279 8.81 -17.59 -3.87
#